data_386919f1e415a4ddc4b7b6aba9947168
#
_entry.id   386919f1e415a4ddc4b7b6aba9947168
#
_cell.length_a   1.000
_cell.length_b   1.000
_cell.length_c   1.000
_cell.angle_alpha   90.00
_cell.angle_beta   90.00
_cell.angle_gamma   90.00
#
_symmetry.space_group_name_H-M   'P 1'
#
loop_
_entity.id
_entity.type
_entity.pdbx_description
1 polymer ?
#
loop_
_entity_poly.entity_id
_entity_poly.type
_entity_poly.pdbx_seq_one_letter_code
_entity_poly.pdbx_strand_id
1 'polypeptide(L)'
;AVRQAAALGASAGKRRVVASAIEHPAVLNTCAALEKSGFEVKYIGVDGGGYVDMEQARKLITPETAVVSVMAANNEVGTIQPIRELAALCRERGALFHTDAVQAAGHIPLDVRELGCDMMSVSAHKLGGLRGAGLLYIRRGLELQPLICGGGQENGLRSGTENTAAIVSMGAAMEYACGDINGRSERISALRDRLVAGLLEISGSRLNGG
;
A
#
# COMPACT_ATOMS: atom_id res chain seq x y z
N ALA A 1 -4.72 -7.36 -5.66
CA ALA A 1 -5.54 -6.70 -4.64
C ALA A 1 -6.57 -5.76 -5.27
N VAL A 2 -6.21 -4.55 -5.72
CA VAL A 2 -7.13 -3.48 -6.13
C VAL A 2 -8.14 -3.91 -7.22
N ARG A 3 -7.70 -4.60 -8.29
CA ARG A 3 -8.61 -5.08 -9.36
C ARG A 3 -9.68 -6.02 -8.83
N GLN A 4 -9.32 -6.96 -7.95
CA GLN A 4 -10.26 -7.94 -7.44
C GLN A 4 -11.20 -7.34 -6.38
N ALA A 5 -10.71 -6.42 -5.57
CA ALA A 5 -11.54 -5.64 -4.67
C ALA A 5 -12.55 -4.77 -5.42
N ALA A 6 -12.14 -4.13 -6.52
CA ALA A 6 -13.02 -3.38 -7.39
C ALA A 6 -14.10 -4.29 -8.04
N ALA A 7 -13.71 -5.47 -8.51
CA ALA A 7 -14.64 -6.44 -9.08
C ALA A 7 -15.65 -6.95 -8.02
N LEU A 8 -15.20 -7.24 -6.81
CA LEU A 8 -16.07 -7.61 -5.69
C LEU A 8 -17.06 -6.48 -5.36
N GLY A 9 -16.60 -5.24 -5.31
CA GLY A 9 -17.47 -4.09 -5.11
C GLY A 9 -18.49 -3.91 -6.23
N ALA A 10 -18.09 -4.16 -7.49
CA ALA A 10 -18.97 -4.07 -8.64
C ALA A 10 -20.13 -5.09 -8.58
N SER A 11 -19.90 -6.28 -8.05
CA SER A 11 -20.97 -7.27 -7.82
C SER A 11 -22.01 -6.80 -6.79
N ALA A 12 -21.63 -5.86 -5.93
CA ALA A 12 -22.51 -5.18 -4.97
C ALA A 12 -22.99 -3.80 -5.46
N GLY A 13 -22.84 -3.49 -6.75
CA GLY A 13 -23.28 -2.23 -7.35
C GLY A 13 -22.34 -1.04 -7.15
N LYS A 14 -21.17 -1.23 -6.53
CA LYS A 14 -20.20 -0.16 -6.28
C LYS A 14 -19.18 -0.07 -7.41
N ARG A 15 -19.04 1.10 -8.01
CA ARG A 15 -18.15 1.27 -9.17
C ARG A 15 -17.12 2.40 -9.02
N ARG A 16 -17.01 2.99 -7.83
CA ARG A 16 -15.97 4.00 -7.57
C ARG A 16 -14.73 3.36 -6.98
N VAL A 17 -13.58 3.74 -7.51
CA VAL A 17 -12.24 3.41 -6.99
C VAL A 17 -11.57 4.70 -6.59
N VAL A 18 -11.00 4.75 -5.39
CA VAL A 18 -10.29 5.93 -4.89
C VAL A 18 -8.85 5.54 -4.61
N ALA A 19 -7.89 6.35 -5.02
CA ALA A 19 -6.46 6.14 -4.72
C ALA A 19 -5.80 7.46 -4.33
N SER A 20 -4.65 7.42 -3.65
CA SER A 20 -3.87 8.64 -3.50
C SER A 20 -3.23 9.04 -4.83
N ALA A 21 -2.99 10.35 -5.03
CA ALA A 21 -2.33 10.85 -6.23
C ALA A 21 -0.83 10.49 -6.28
N ILE A 22 -0.26 10.05 -5.17
CA ILE A 22 1.16 9.74 -5.01
C ILE A 22 1.45 8.22 -4.95
N GLU A 23 0.51 7.39 -5.37
CA GLU A 23 0.72 5.94 -5.41
C GLU A 23 1.85 5.55 -6.36
N HIS A 24 2.46 4.39 -6.08
CA HIS A 24 3.39 3.77 -7.02
C HIS A 24 2.68 3.46 -8.36
N PRO A 25 3.38 3.53 -9.52
CA PRO A 25 2.80 3.20 -10.83
C PRO A 25 2.04 1.87 -10.91
N ALA A 26 2.38 0.89 -10.08
CA ALA A 26 1.63 -0.38 -9.98
C ALA A 26 0.16 -0.17 -9.59
N VAL A 27 -0.13 0.80 -8.72
CA VAL A 27 -1.50 1.16 -8.33
C VAL A 27 -2.11 2.12 -9.34
N LEU A 28 -1.40 3.19 -9.74
CA LEU A 28 -1.91 4.19 -10.70
C LEU A 28 -2.29 3.55 -12.04
N ASN A 29 -1.43 2.68 -12.60
CA ASN A 29 -1.72 1.99 -13.86
C ASN A 29 -2.88 0.98 -13.70
N THR A 30 -3.04 0.39 -12.52
CA THR A 30 -4.20 -0.46 -12.21
C THR A 30 -5.47 0.38 -12.17
N CYS A 31 -5.45 1.56 -11.58
CA CYS A 31 -6.56 2.50 -11.57
C CYS A 31 -6.94 2.94 -13.01
N ALA A 32 -5.95 3.31 -13.82
CA ALA A 32 -6.18 3.66 -15.22
C ALA A 32 -6.79 2.50 -16.05
N ALA A 33 -6.41 1.26 -15.76
CA ALA A 33 -7.01 0.09 -16.39
C ALA A 33 -8.47 -0.15 -15.94
N LEU A 34 -8.77 0.10 -14.67
CA LEU A 34 -10.13 0.03 -14.14
C LEU A 34 -11.02 1.11 -14.72
N GLU A 35 -10.52 2.33 -14.92
CA GLU A 35 -11.24 3.42 -15.57
C GLU A 35 -11.65 3.04 -16.99
N LYS A 36 -10.74 2.44 -17.79
CA LYS A 36 -11.05 1.89 -19.11
C LYS A 36 -12.09 0.76 -19.07
N SER A 37 -12.23 0.10 -17.92
CA SER A 37 -13.23 -0.96 -17.70
C SER A 37 -14.55 -0.44 -17.13
N GLY A 38 -14.77 0.90 -17.11
CA GLY A 38 -16.02 1.54 -16.71
C GLY A 38 -16.16 1.78 -15.21
N PHE A 39 -15.07 1.77 -14.45
CA PHE A 39 -15.05 2.26 -13.07
C PHE A 39 -14.85 3.77 -13.02
N GLU A 40 -15.47 4.44 -12.06
CA GLU A 40 -15.17 5.83 -11.73
C GLU A 40 -13.92 5.89 -10.84
N VAL A 41 -12.83 6.40 -11.36
CA VAL A 41 -11.57 6.55 -10.59
C VAL A 41 -11.45 7.97 -10.07
N LYS A 42 -11.15 8.14 -8.80
CA LYS A 42 -10.88 9.41 -8.14
C LYS A 42 -9.53 9.36 -7.42
N TYR A 43 -8.84 10.48 -7.41
CA TYR A 43 -7.56 10.60 -6.72
C TYR A 43 -7.66 11.61 -5.58
N ILE A 44 -7.18 11.20 -4.40
CA ILE A 44 -7.00 12.09 -3.24
C ILE A 44 -5.70 12.83 -3.45
N GLY A 45 -5.77 14.16 -3.47
CA GLY A 45 -4.58 15.01 -3.52
C GLY A 45 -3.75 14.94 -2.24
N VAL A 46 -2.56 15.51 -2.29
CA VAL A 46 -1.66 15.62 -1.15
C VAL A 46 -1.26 17.08 -0.94
N ASP A 47 -0.86 17.40 0.28
CA ASP A 47 -0.27 18.71 0.60
C ASP A 47 1.22 18.82 0.20
N GLY A 48 1.87 19.93 0.53
CA GLY A 48 3.29 20.14 0.24
C GLY A 48 4.26 19.21 0.96
N GLY A 49 3.81 18.55 2.04
CA GLY A 49 4.55 17.50 2.77
C GLY A 49 4.29 16.10 2.21
N GLY A 50 3.41 15.95 1.23
CA GLY A 50 3.02 14.65 0.66
C GLY A 50 2.00 13.89 1.49
N TYR A 51 1.35 14.53 2.48
CA TYR A 51 0.25 13.91 3.24
C TYR A 51 -1.06 13.97 2.46
N VAL A 52 -1.82 12.89 2.46
CA VAL A 52 -3.15 12.87 1.81
C VAL A 52 -4.09 13.89 2.45
N ASP A 53 -4.85 14.58 1.61
CA ASP A 53 -5.91 15.50 2.04
C ASP A 53 -7.09 14.71 2.61
N MET A 54 -7.18 14.64 3.94
CA MET A 54 -8.25 13.92 4.64
C MET A 54 -9.64 14.54 4.43
N GLU A 55 -9.73 15.85 4.17
CA GLU A 55 -11.00 16.51 3.82
C GLU A 55 -11.50 16.03 2.45
N GLN A 56 -10.59 15.97 1.50
CA GLN A 56 -10.90 15.43 0.18
C GLN A 56 -11.21 13.94 0.24
N ALA A 57 -10.49 13.16 1.06
CA ALA A 57 -10.79 11.75 1.29
C ALA A 57 -12.24 11.54 1.77
N ARG A 58 -12.69 12.33 2.76
CA ARG A 58 -14.07 12.27 3.27
C ARG A 58 -15.13 12.58 2.21
N LYS A 59 -14.81 13.43 1.23
CA LYS A 59 -15.72 13.78 0.13
C LYS A 59 -15.75 12.73 -0.97
N LEU A 60 -14.61 12.11 -1.27
CA LEU A 60 -14.46 11.15 -2.37
C LEU A 60 -14.87 9.72 -1.97
N ILE A 61 -14.64 9.34 -0.72
CA ILE A 61 -15.00 8.01 -0.19
C ILE A 61 -16.46 8.02 0.22
N THR A 62 -17.30 7.42 -0.60
CA THR A 62 -18.75 7.40 -0.46
C THR A 62 -19.28 5.95 -0.42
N PRO A 63 -20.57 5.72 -0.17
CA PRO A 63 -21.14 4.37 -0.22
C PRO A 63 -21.00 3.65 -1.57
N GLU A 64 -20.82 4.39 -2.69
CA GLU A 64 -20.55 3.81 -4.01
C GLU A 64 -19.09 3.39 -4.20
N THR A 65 -18.22 3.69 -3.25
CA THR A 65 -16.80 3.32 -3.32
C THR A 65 -16.63 1.82 -3.09
N ALA A 66 -16.06 1.13 -4.07
CA ALA A 66 -15.73 -0.28 -4.01
C ALA A 66 -14.44 -0.53 -3.21
N VAL A 67 -13.40 0.23 -3.54
CA VAL A 67 -12.08 0.09 -2.91
C VAL A 67 -11.36 1.44 -2.87
N VAL A 68 -10.62 1.63 -1.79
CA VAL A 68 -9.66 2.73 -1.61
C VAL A 68 -8.27 2.13 -1.52
N SER A 69 -7.27 2.74 -2.17
CA SER A 69 -5.87 2.34 -2.08
C SER A 69 -5.01 3.55 -1.74
N VAL A 70 -4.34 3.50 -0.59
CA VAL A 70 -3.38 4.53 -0.17
C VAL A 70 -2.13 3.83 0.37
N MET A 71 -0.98 4.18 -0.20
CA MET A 71 0.30 3.61 0.22
C MET A 71 0.64 4.01 1.66
N ALA A 72 1.25 3.09 2.43
CA ALA A 72 1.57 3.35 3.84
C ALA A 72 2.72 4.37 4.01
N ALA A 73 3.71 4.31 3.12
CA ALA A 73 4.80 5.27 3.05
C ALA A 73 5.15 5.53 1.58
N ASN A 74 5.40 6.77 1.22
CA ASN A 74 5.74 7.13 -0.16
C ASN A 74 7.18 6.75 -0.48
N ASN A 75 7.40 6.20 -1.68
CA ASN A 75 8.69 5.70 -2.13
C ASN A 75 9.69 6.78 -2.57
N GLU A 76 9.26 8.03 -2.74
CA GLU A 76 10.10 9.15 -3.20
C GLU A 76 10.39 10.13 -2.07
N VAL A 77 9.37 10.58 -1.36
CA VAL A 77 9.49 11.61 -0.31
C VAL A 77 9.45 11.06 1.11
N GLY A 78 9.14 9.77 1.30
CA GLY A 78 9.18 9.10 2.59
C GLY A 78 7.99 9.36 3.52
N THR A 79 7.07 10.22 3.15
CA THR A 79 5.91 10.60 3.98
C THR A 79 5.05 9.39 4.33
N ILE A 80 4.78 9.21 5.64
CA ILE A 80 3.94 8.13 6.17
C ILE A 80 2.49 8.61 6.21
N GLN A 81 1.57 7.83 5.64
CA GLN A 81 0.17 8.21 5.50
C GLN A 81 -0.68 7.77 6.72
N PRO A 82 -1.80 8.46 7.00
CA PRO A 82 -2.70 8.16 8.13
C PRO A 82 -3.59 6.95 7.82
N ILE A 83 -2.97 5.76 7.67
CA ILE A 83 -3.62 4.52 7.21
C ILE A 83 -4.78 4.12 8.12
N ARG A 84 -4.62 4.23 9.45
CA ARG A 84 -5.64 3.86 10.42
C ARG A 84 -6.91 4.71 10.28
N GLU A 85 -6.74 6.01 10.06
CA GLU A 85 -7.86 6.94 9.90
C GLU A 85 -8.60 6.69 8.57
N LEU A 86 -7.83 6.45 7.50
CA LEU A 86 -8.38 6.09 6.18
C LEU A 86 -9.14 4.77 6.23
N ALA A 87 -8.57 3.75 6.90
CA ALA A 87 -9.24 2.45 7.07
C ALA A 87 -10.56 2.58 7.86
N ALA A 88 -10.56 3.41 8.91
CA ALA A 88 -11.78 3.69 9.68
C ALA A 88 -12.85 4.37 8.83
N LEU A 89 -12.47 5.40 8.06
CA LEU A 89 -13.37 6.08 7.13
C LEU A 89 -13.93 5.12 6.06
N CYS A 90 -13.08 4.25 5.49
CA CYS A 90 -13.52 3.25 4.52
C CYS A 90 -14.56 2.29 5.13
N ARG A 91 -14.33 1.84 6.35
CA ARG A 91 -15.24 0.94 7.08
C ARG A 91 -16.59 1.60 7.33
N GLU A 92 -16.62 2.88 7.73
CA GLU A 92 -17.86 3.66 7.92
C GLU A 92 -18.66 3.77 6.62
N ARG A 93 -17.99 3.86 5.48
CA ARG A 93 -18.60 3.97 4.15
C ARG A 93 -18.86 2.62 3.47
N GLY A 94 -18.44 1.52 4.12
CA GLY A 94 -18.55 0.17 3.55
C GLY A 94 -17.67 -0.04 2.31
N ALA A 95 -16.58 0.70 2.17
CA ALA A 95 -15.56 0.53 1.15
C ALA A 95 -14.46 -0.41 1.63
N LEU A 96 -13.86 -1.21 0.74
CA LEU A 96 -12.66 -1.97 1.05
C LEU A 96 -11.43 -1.05 1.06
N PHE A 97 -10.48 -1.33 1.97
CA PHE A 97 -9.25 -0.56 2.09
C PHE A 97 -8.01 -1.43 1.83
N HIS A 98 -7.24 -1.02 0.83
CA HIS A 98 -5.93 -1.56 0.50
C HIS A 98 -4.84 -0.56 0.82
N THR A 99 -3.73 -1.05 1.36
CA THR A 99 -2.51 -0.26 1.50
C THR A 99 -1.33 -0.94 0.81
N ASP A 100 -0.59 -0.18 0.01
CA ASP A 100 0.74 -0.59 -0.45
C ASP A 100 1.75 -0.28 0.65
N ALA A 101 2.21 -1.33 1.35
CA ALA A 101 3.17 -1.23 2.44
C ALA A 101 4.60 -1.60 2.01
N VAL A 102 4.88 -1.63 0.71
CA VAL A 102 6.18 -2.04 0.16
C VAL A 102 7.33 -1.21 0.71
N GLN A 103 7.12 0.09 0.95
CA GLN A 103 8.15 0.97 1.54
C GLN A 103 8.07 1.07 3.07
N ALA A 104 7.00 0.60 3.69
CA ALA A 104 6.79 0.68 5.13
C ALA A 104 7.25 -0.59 5.86
N ALA A 105 7.05 -1.76 5.24
CA ALA A 105 7.42 -3.05 5.83
C ALA A 105 8.92 -3.13 6.17
N GLY A 106 9.23 -3.54 7.41
CA GLY A 106 10.59 -3.61 7.93
C GLY A 106 11.26 -2.25 8.22
N HIS A 107 10.59 -1.13 7.96
CA HIS A 107 11.06 0.22 8.26
C HIS A 107 10.30 0.89 9.39
N ILE A 108 8.98 0.63 9.47
CA ILE A 108 8.12 1.08 10.56
C ILE A 108 7.29 -0.11 11.07
N PRO A 109 6.82 -0.08 12.34
CA PRO A 109 5.93 -1.11 12.85
C PRO A 109 4.63 -1.17 12.05
N LEU A 110 4.22 -2.37 11.65
CA LEU A 110 2.97 -2.62 10.93
C LEU A 110 2.21 -3.76 11.63
N ASP A 111 1.09 -3.45 12.26
CA ASP A 111 0.11 -4.44 12.73
C ASP A 111 -1.19 -4.24 11.94
N VAL A 112 -1.55 -5.20 11.13
CA VAL A 112 -2.75 -5.16 10.28
C VAL A 112 -4.03 -5.01 11.09
N ARG A 113 -4.04 -5.45 12.35
CA ARG A 113 -5.20 -5.30 13.26
C ARG A 113 -5.34 -3.86 13.74
N GLU A 114 -4.23 -3.21 14.05
CA GLU A 114 -4.22 -1.79 14.47
C GLU A 114 -4.47 -0.87 13.27
N LEU A 115 -3.88 -1.16 12.12
CA LEU A 115 -4.10 -0.41 10.89
C LEU A 115 -5.53 -0.56 10.37
N GLY A 116 -6.15 -1.73 10.60
CA GLY A 116 -7.53 -1.99 10.22
C GLY A 116 -7.75 -2.09 8.71
N CYS A 117 -6.71 -2.35 7.93
CA CYS A 117 -6.80 -2.53 6.48
C CYS A 117 -7.39 -3.90 6.12
N ASP A 118 -8.10 -3.96 4.98
CA ASP A 118 -8.62 -5.21 4.44
C ASP A 118 -7.57 -5.97 3.64
N MET A 119 -6.65 -5.25 3.03
CA MET A 119 -5.56 -5.80 2.22
C MET A 119 -4.29 -4.98 2.39
N MET A 120 -3.14 -5.68 2.37
CA MET A 120 -1.82 -5.03 2.42
C MET A 120 -0.87 -5.74 1.47
N SER A 121 -0.19 -4.99 0.60
CA SER A 121 0.83 -5.51 -0.31
C SER A 121 2.23 -5.24 0.21
N VAL A 122 3.11 -6.26 0.13
CA VAL A 122 4.53 -6.17 0.48
C VAL A 122 5.38 -6.84 -0.60
N SER A 123 6.60 -6.36 -0.82
CA SER A 123 7.52 -6.88 -1.84
C SER A 123 8.84 -7.32 -1.22
N ALA A 124 9.27 -8.56 -1.51
CA ALA A 124 10.46 -9.16 -0.93
C ALA A 124 11.74 -8.36 -1.16
N HIS A 125 11.92 -7.84 -2.39
CA HIS A 125 13.16 -7.15 -2.77
C HIS A 125 13.40 -5.82 -2.03
N LYS A 126 12.39 -5.25 -1.40
CA LYS A 126 12.52 -4.05 -0.56
C LYS A 126 12.97 -4.37 0.87
N LEU A 127 12.85 -5.63 1.26
CA LEU A 127 13.29 -6.15 2.56
C LEU A 127 14.68 -6.82 2.50
N GLY A 128 15.29 -6.88 1.32
CA GLY A 128 16.54 -7.63 1.09
C GLY A 128 16.34 -9.08 0.64
N GLY A 129 15.10 -9.49 0.39
CA GLY A 129 14.78 -10.80 -0.20
C GLY A 129 14.95 -10.83 -1.72
N LEU A 130 14.81 -12.02 -2.31
CA LEU A 130 14.92 -12.21 -3.75
C LEU A 130 13.83 -11.46 -4.51
N ARG A 131 14.16 -11.02 -5.73
CA ARG A 131 13.18 -10.44 -6.66
C ARG A 131 12.20 -11.50 -7.13
N GLY A 132 10.98 -11.06 -7.48
CA GLY A 132 9.93 -11.93 -8.03
C GLY A 132 9.01 -12.56 -6.98
N ALA A 133 9.20 -12.29 -5.69
CA ALA A 133 8.26 -12.64 -4.63
C ALA A 133 7.64 -11.39 -4.00
N GLY A 134 6.41 -11.55 -3.54
CA GLY A 134 5.65 -10.56 -2.79
C GLY A 134 4.58 -11.26 -1.96
N LEU A 135 4.00 -10.52 -1.04
CA LEU A 135 2.96 -10.98 -0.13
C LEU A 135 1.75 -10.07 -0.26
N LEU A 136 0.57 -10.67 -0.26
CA LEU A 136 -0.69 -9.98 -0.08
C LEU A 136 -1.35 -10.49 1.21
N TYR A 137 -1.46 -9.60 2.21
CA TYR A 137 -2.36 -9.84 3.31
C TYR A 137 -3.80 -9.59 2.86
N ILE A 138 -4.68 -10.49 3.22
CA ILE A 138 -6.12 -10.39 3.00
C ILE A 138 -6.80 -10.66 4.36
N ARG A 139 -7.65 -9.74 4.80
CA ARG A 139 -8.40 -9.89 6.04
C ARG A 139 -9.29 -11.14 5.98
N ARG A 140 -9.30 -11.90 7.08
CA ARG A 140 -10.13 -13.11 7.18
C ARG A 140 -11.60 -12.80 6.89
N GLY A 141 -12.24 -13.62 6.06
CA GLY A 141 -13.62 -13.45 5.61
C GLY A 141 -13.79 -12.54 4.40
N LEU A 142 -12.72 -11.95 3.87
CA LEU A 142 -12.77 -11.27 2.57
C LEU A 142 -12.45 -12.28 1.45
N GLU A 143 -13.43 -12.59 0.64
CA GLU A 143 -13.31 -13.54 -0.47
C GLU A 143 -13.02 -12.79 -1.77
N LEU A 144 -11.77 -12.86 -2.23
CA LEU A 144 -11.37 -12.34 -3.52
C LEU A 144 -11.33 -13.46 -4.56
N GLN A 145 -11.70 -13.13 -5.79
CA GLN A 145 -11.53 -14.07 -6.91
C GLN A 145 -10.08 -14.04 -7.43
N PRO A 146 -9.52 -15.15 -7.92
CA PRO A 146 -8.18 -15.15 -8.50
C PRO A 146 -8.12 -14.29 -9.76
N LEU A 147 -7.03 -13.53 -9.91
CA LEU A 147 -6.74 -12.82 -11.16
C LEU A 147 -6.09 -13.78 -12.18
N ILE A 148 -5.31 -14.75 -11.69
CA ILE A 148 -4.64 -15.78 -12.50
C ILE A 148 -5.25 -17.12 -12.10
N CYS A 149 -6.03 -17.71 -13.00
CA CYS A 149 -6.66 -19.00 -12.82
C CYS A 149 -5.71 -20.14 -13.25
N GLY A 150 -5.87 -21.34 -12.67
CA GLY A 150 -5.07 -22.52 -13.00
C GLY A 150 -5.13 -23.61 -11.93
N GLY A 151 -4.01 -24.12 -11.48
CA GLY A 151 -3.88 -25.28 -10.61
C GLY A 151 -4.26 -25.11 -9.13
N GLY A 152 -4.81 -23.96 -8.74
CA GLY A 152 -5.34 -23.74 -7.39
C GLY A 152 -4.31 -23.45 -6.31
N GLN A 153 -3.07 -23.11 -6.66
CA GLN A 153 -2.04 -22.74 -5.70
C GLN A 153 -2.46 -21.50 -4.90
N GLU A 154 -1.80 -21.23 -3.77
CA GLU A 154 -2.13 -20.15 -2.84
C GLU A 154 -3.63 -20.17 -2.44
N ASN A 155 -4.15 -21.33 -2.08
CA ASN A 155 -5.56 -21.55 -1.74
C ASN A 155 -6.55 -21.11 -2.85
N GLY A 156 -6.16 -21.26 -4.11
CA GLY A 156 -6.95 -20.85 -5.26
C GLY A 156 -6.89 -19.36 -5.60
N LEU A 157 -6.16 -18.55 -4.84
CA LEU A 157 -6.09 -17.10 -5.04
C LEU A 157 -5.06 -16.67 -6.08
N ARG A 158 -4.01 -17.49 -6.28
CA ARG A 158 -2.96 -17.20 -7.26
C ARG A 158 -2.37 -18.49 -7.79
N SER A 159 -2.79 -18.91 -8.96
CA SER A 159 -2.31 -20.13 -9.60
C SER A 159 -0.91 -19.98 -10.20
N GLY A 160 -0.21 -21.09 -10.34
CA GLY A 160 1.16 -21.23 -10.83
C GLY A 160 2.05 -21.84 -9.76
N THR A 161 2.98 -22.73 -10.15
CA THR A 161 3.93 -23.39 -9.24
C THR A 161 4.67 -22.34 -8.41
N GLU A 162 4.70 -22.56 -7.11
CA GLU A 162 5.28 -21.64 -6.15
C GLU A 162 6.81 -21.51 -6.34
N ASN A 163 7.31 -20.28 -6.37
CA ASN A 163 8.75 -20.01 -6.32
C ASN A 163 9.24 -20.15 -4.88
N THR A 164 9.40 -21.39 -4.42
CA THR A 164 9.74 -21.71 -3.03
C THR A 164 11.02 -21.02 -2.56
N ALA A 165 12.03 -20.91 -3.42
CA ALA A 165 13.27 -20.23 -3.08
C ALA A 165 13.04 -18.74 -2.76
N ALA A 166 12.27 -18.05 -3.58
CA ALA A 166 11.97 -16.64 -3.34
C ALA A 166 11.01 -16.42 -2.16
N ILE A 167 10.08 -17.35 -1.91
CA ILE A 167 9.19 -17.32 -0.75
C ILE A 167 9.97 -17.50 0.55
N VAL A 168 10.86 -18.50 0.62
CA VAL A 168 11.73 -18.73 1.80
C VAL A 168 12.63 -17.53 2.02
N SER A 169 13.24 -16.99 0.96
CA SER A 169 14.04 -15.77 1.04
C SER A 169 13.25 -14.58 1.57
N MET A 170 11.99 -14.43 1.17
CA MET A 170 11.11 -13.36 1.70
C MET A 170 10.85 -13.55 3.19
N GLY A 171 10.58 -14.77 3.65
CA GLY A 171 10.38 -15.09 5.07
C GLY A 171 11.59 -14.70 5.91
N ALA A 172 12.79 -15.14 5.51
CA ALA A 172 14.04 -14.80 6.19
C ALA A 172 14.33 -13.28 6.19
N ALA A 173 14.07 -12.62 5.06
CA ALA A 173 14.23 -11.17 4.94
C ALA A 173 13.25 -10.41 5.85
N MET A 174 12.00 -10.86 5.96
CA MET A 174 11.01 -10.27 6.88
C MET A 174 11.41 -10.47 8.34
N GLU A 175 11.83 -11.68 8.72
CA GLU A 175 12.30 -11.97 10.08
C GLU A 175 13.46 -11.03 10.46
N TYR A 176 14.46 -10.91 9.60
CA TYR A 176 15.59 -9.99 9.81
C TYR A 176 15.13 -8.53 9.84
N ALA A 177 14.30 -8.10 8.89
CA ALA A 177 13.86 -6.72 8.77
C ALA A 177 12.95 -6.29 9.93
N CYS A 178 12.15 -7.20 10.49
CA CYS A 178 11.24 -6.91 11.60
C CYS A 178 11.86 -7.15 12.98
N GLY A 179 13.03 -7.80 13.08
CA GLY A 179 13.66 -8.16 14.34
C GLY A 179 14.17 -6.98 15.18
N ASP A 180 14.59 -5.89 14.53
CA ASP A 180 15.03 -4.65 15.20
C ASP A 180 14.65 -3.41 14.37
N ILE A 181 13.37 -3.15 14.25
CA ILE A 181 12.86 -1.98 13.52
C ILE A 181 13.31 -0.68 14.20
N ASN A 182 13.18 -0.59 15.52
CA ASN A 182 13.42 0.65 16.25
C ASN A 182 14.91 1.06 16.18
N GLY A 183 15.84 0.20 16.57
CA GLY A 183 17.27 0.53 16.55
C GLY A 183 17.79 0.82 15.14
N ARG A 184 17.28 0.12 14.13
CA ARG A 184 17.63 0.40 12.73
C ARG A 184 17.05 1.72 12.25
N SER A 185 15.81 2.02 12.58
CA SER A 185 15.13 3.27 12.23
C SER A 185 15.84 4.46 12.86
N GLU A 186 16.18 4.39 14.14
CA GLU A 186 16.95 5.45 14.84
C GLU A 186 18.28 5.73 14.15
N ARG A 187 19.06 4.67 13.84
CA ARG A 187 20.34 4.83 13.16
C ARG A 187 20.20 5.44 11.78
N ILE A 188 19.25 4.96 10.98
CA ILE A 188 19.03 5.48 9.62
C ILE A 188 18.52 6.93 9.67
N SER A 189 17.61 7.26 10.59
CA SER A 189 17.11 8.62 10.78
C SER A 189 18.23 9.58 11.15
N ALA A 190 19.12 9.22 12.07
CA ALA A 190 20.25 10.06 12.43
C ALA A 190 21.18 10.34 11.23
N LEU A 191 21.44 9.34 10.37
CA LEU A 191 22.26 9.51 9.17
C LEU A 191 21.54 10.38 8.12
N ARG A 192 20.24 10.16 7.91
CA ARG A 192 19.40 10.96 7.02
C ARG A 192 19.39 12.43 7.46
N ASP A 193 19.13 12.67 8.73
CA ASP A 193 19.01 14.04 9.27
C ASP A 193 20.32 14.81 9.14
N ARG A 194 21.46 14.13 9.37
CA ARG A 194 22.79 14.69 9.13
C ARG A 194 23.00 15.04 7.66
N LEU A 195 22.59 14.16 6.74
CA LEU A 195 22.69 14.41 5.29
C LEU A 195 21.81 15.58 4.88
N VAL A 196 20.56 15.60 5.33
CA VAL A 196 19.59 16.67 5.04
C VAL A 196 20.09 18.01 5.54
N ALA A 197 20.60 18.08 6.79
CA ALA A 197 21.18 19.29 7.35
C ALA A 197 22.32 19.84 6.47
N GLY A 198 23.25 18.98 6.05
CA GLY A 198 24.36 19.42 5.18
C GLY A 198 23.89 19.86 3.78
N LEU A 199 22.88 19.19 3.21
CA LEU A 199 22.33 19.58 1.91
C LEU A 199 21.58 20.92 1.96
N LEU A 200 20.93 21.23 3.07
CA LEU A 200 20.20 22.49 3.26
C LEU A 200 21.13 23.71 3.44
N GLU A 201 22.42 23.52 3.69
CA GLU A 201 23.42 24.58 3.66
C GLU A 201 23.69 25.09 2.22
N ILE A 202 23.34 24.33 1.21
CA ILE A 202 23.47 24.74 -0.20
C ILE A 202 22.33 25.69 -0.55
N SER A 203 22.69 26.89 -1.00
CA SER A 203 21.71 27.91 -1.37
C SER A 203 20.74 27.42 -2.44
N GLY A 204 19.45 27.62 -2.23
CA GLY A 204 18.38 27.19 -3.13
C GLY A 204 17.93 25.72 -2.93
N SER A 205 18.57 24.96 -2.03
CA SER A 205 18.10 23.60 -1.67
C SER A 205 16.87 23.68 -0.78
N ARG A 206 15.96 22.71 -0.95
CA ARG A 206 14.79 22.52 -0.10
C ARG A 206 14.51 21.04 0.10
N LEU A 207 13.98 20.69 1.27
CA LEU A 207 13.45 19.35 1.52
C LEU A 207 12.04 19.23 0.95
N ASN A 208 11.75 18.12 0.26
CA ASN A 208 10.41 17.71 -0.12
C ASN A 208 10.01 16.51 0.77
N GLY A 209 8.75 16.50 1.22
CA GLY A 209 8.23 15.49 2.14
C GLY A 209 8.10 16.01 3.57
N GLY A 210 7.56 15.17 4.45
CA GLY A 210 7.27 15.49 5.85
C GLY A 210 7.89 14.49 6.82
#